data_548dc4707450ef9a2090fd08d0e6983a
#
_entry.id   548dc4707450ef9a2090fd08d0e6983a
#
_cell.length_a   1.000
_cell.length_b   1.000
_cell.length_c   1.000
_cell.angle_alpha   90.00
_cell.angle_beta   90.00
_cell.angle_gamma   90.00
#
_symmetry.space_group_name_H-M   'P 1'
#
loop_
_entity.id
_entity.type
_entity.pdbx_description
1 polymer ?
#
loop_
_entity_poly.entity_id
_entity_poly.type
_entity_poly.pdbx_seq_one_letter_code
_entity_poly.pdbx_strand_id
1 'polypeptide(L)'
;MIRLNELTWGAFPVVAVTWVAVPLLALATAHLTGEAPFPFGLPWVVLLAIEVASLAIWLGTTPGALWVARQLMPDDPRRRAAGVAVQLGAGLVFVLGAAVVERWVVAILVAPDQLPVAHAVLPRFDTRLLGYVCIATLTQVRRYVALYRERELETAALETRLAKTKLQVLKMQLQPHFLFNTLNTTAELVHADPKAADLMITRLGDFLRLSLDHAGHLVVPFRQEIDFIHAYVDIEQVRWGERLSVEWDCAPDTLDAAVPTLAWQPVLENAIRHGRDPRSGLARIHLGSRREGHQLVLFIRDWGPGLPPGGLREHVGLRNTRERVERLYGDHARFELADAPGGGVIASLRLPYTPCAAAHTPLPLRTTELRTPA
;
A
#
# COMPACT_ATOMS: atom_id res chain seq x y z
N MET A 1 2.85 9.50 16.54
CA MET A 1 4.08 9.98 17.18
C MET A 1 4.05 9.55 18.64
N ILE A 2 4.35 8.27 18.92
CA ILE A 2 4.47 7.72 20.28
C ILE A 2 5.70 8.40 20.88
N ARG A 3 5.53 9.06 22.03
CA ARG A 3 6.61 9.76 22.72
C ARG A 3 7.71 8.74 23.01
N LEU A 4 8.78 8.74 22.25
CA LEU A 4 10.01 7.94 22.42
C LEU A 4 10.56 8.01 23.85
N ASN A 5 10.08 8.95 24.65
CA ASN A 5 10.44 9.16 26.04
C ASN A 5 9.93 8.03 26.98
N GLU A 6 8.78 7.40 26.71
CA GLU A 6 8.20 6.37 27.60
C GLU A 6 8.91 5.01 27.49
N LEU A 7 9.44 4.69 26.30
CA LEU A 7 10.09 3.39 26.05
C LEU A 7 11.46 3.24 26.76
N THR A 8 12.06 4.33 27.23
CA THR A 8 13.42 4.31 27.81
C THR A 8 13.41 4.25 29.31
N TRP A 9 12.41 4.82 29.96
CA TRP A 9 12.25 4.74 31.40
C TRP A 9 11.86 3.31 31.84
N GLY A 10 11.24 2.52 30.98
CA GLY A 10 10.90 1.11 31.28
C GLY A 10 12.10 0.15 31.38
N ALA A 11 13.28 0.53 30.89
CA ALA A 11 14.51 -0.27 31.06
C ALA A 11 15.31 0.13 32.31
N PHE A 12 15.10 1.35 32.80
CA PHE A 12 15.81 1.90 33.94
C PHE A 12 15.66 1.02 35.20
N PRO A 13 14.47 0.57 35.61
CA PRO A 13 14.33 -0.29 36.81
C PRO A 13 15.04 -1.64 36.65
N VAL A 14 15.03 -2.26 35.48
CA VAL A 14 15.71 -3.55 35.26
C VAL A 14 17.23 -3.38 35.38
N VAL A 15 17.77 -2.34 34.77
CA VAL A 15 19.21 -2.03 34.88
C VAL A 15 19.56 -1.69 36.34
N ALA A 16 18.77 -0.84 36.99
CA ALA A 16 19.00 -0.46 38.38
C ALA A 16 18.95 -1.67 39.33
N VAL A 17 17.97 -2.55 39.17
CA VAL A 17 17.85 -3.77 39.97
C VAL A 17 19.07 -4.68 39.79
N THR A 18 19.51 -4.91 38.55
CA THR A 18 20.69 -5.73 38.26
C THR A 18 21.95 -5.16 38.92
N TRP A 19 22.13 -3.83 38.85
CA TRP A 19 23.27 -3.15 39.44
C TRP A 19 23.26 -3.11 40.96
N VAL A 20 22.11 -3.17 41.59
CA VAL A 20 21.98 -3.26 43.06
C VAL A 20 22.14 -4.72 43.51
N ALA A 21 21.50 -5.65 42.82
CA ALA A 21 21.43 -7.05 43.22
C ALA A 21 22.82 -7.76 43.15
N VAL A 22 23.62 -7.51 42.12
CA VAL A 22 24.90 -8.19 41.92
C VAL A 22 25.92 -7.82 43.02
N PRO A 23 26.19 -6.52 43.32
CA PRO A 23 27.08 -6.18 44.43
C PRO A 23 26.59 -6.62 45.82
N LEU A 24 25.27 -6.51 46.08
CA LEU A 24 24.69 -6.97 47.35
C LEU A 24 24.81 -8.47 47.52
N LEU A 25 24.61 -9.25 46.47
CA LEU A 25 24.79 -10.69 46.48
C LEU A 25 26.26 -11.05 46.70
N ALA A 26 27.21 -10.36 46.05
CA ALA A 26 28.64 -10.56 46.25
C ALA A 26 29.04 -10.24 47.70
N LEU A 27 28.51 -9.16 48.28
CA LEU A 27 28.74 -8.78 49.66
C LEU A 27 28.15 -9.83 50.66
N ALA A 28 26.96 -10.30 50.38
CA ALA A 28 26.28 -11.32 51.20
C ALA A 28 27.00 -12.68 51.15
N THR A 29 27.43 -13.12 49.98
CA THR A 29 28.22 -14.37 49.82
C THR A 29 29.53 -14.28 50.55
N ALA A 30 30.25 -13.18 50.44
CA ALA A 30 31.51 -12.96 51.17
C ALA A 30 31.32 -12.96 52.68
N HIS A 31 30.25 -12.39 53.20
CA HIS A 31 29.90 -12.42 54.60
C HIS A 31 29.56 -13.82 55.10
N LEU A 32 28.84 -14.59 54.28
CA LEU A 32 28.41 -15.97 54.62
C LEU A 32 29.57 -17.00 54.58
N THR A 33 30.52 -16.81 53.66
CA THR A 33 31.67 -17.72 53.51
C THR A 33 32.78 -17.41 54.48
N GLY A 34 32.73 -16.27 55.17
CA GLY A 34 33.80 -15.83 56.07
C GLY A 34 35.09 -15.41 55.31
N GLU A 35 35.08 -15.43 54.00
CA GLU A 35 36.12 -14.92 53.19
C GLU A 35 36.01 -13.39 53.16
N ALA A 36 37.04 -12.69 53.66
CA ALA A 36 37.09 -11.21 53.52
C ALA A 36 37.03 -10.86 52.03
N PRO A 37 35.97 -10.18 51.51
CA PRO A 37 35.79 -9.94 50.10
C PRO A 37 36.88 -9.08 49.47
N PHE A 38 37.75 -8.53 50.30
CA PHE A 38 38.87 -7.70 49.88
C PHE A 38 40.12 -7.90 50.78
N PRO A 39 41.33 -7.91 50.21
CA PRO A 39 42.57 -8.21 50.91
C PRO A 39 43.04 -7.13 51.86
N PHE A 40 42.19 -6.15 52.23
CA PHE A 40 42.65 -4.94 52.94
C PHE A 40 42.19 -4.76 54.37
N GLY A 41 41.45 -5.73 54.96
CA GLY A 41 41.01 -5.67 56.37
C GLY A 41 40.11 -4.47 56.70
N LEU A 42 39.44 -3.87 55.71
CA LEU A 42 38.58 -2.71 55.93
C LEU A 42 37.27 -3.11 56.63
N PRO A 43 36.75 -2.25 57.51
CA PRO A 43 35.47 -2.48 58.16
C PRO A 43 34.37 -2.60 57.12
N TRP A 44 33.44 -3.55 57.32
CA TRP A 44 32.30 -3.81 56.38
C TRP A 44 31.45 -2.56 56.09
N VAL A 45 31.39 -1.59 57.06
CA VAL A 45 30.67 -0.31 56.88
C VAL A 45 31.32 0.56 55.80
N VAL A 46 32.66 0.56 55.71
CA VAL A 46 33.42 1.31 54.69
C VAL A 46 33.20 0.67 53.31
N LEU A 47 33.19 -0.66 53.24
CA LEU A 47 32.89 -1.38 51.99
C LEU A 47 31.48 -1.09 51.53
N LEU A 48 30.50 -1.10 52.42
CA LEU A 48 29.10 -0.75 52.09
C LEU A 48 29.00 0.71 51.60
N ALA A 49 29.69 1.64 52.26
CA ALA A 49 29.70 3.04 51.83
C ALA A 49 30.31 3.23 50.42
N ILE A 50 31.37 2.50 50.10
CA ILE A 50 31.97 2.49 48.73
C ILE A 50 30.95 1.93 47.71
N GLU A 51 30.26 0.84 48.00
CA GLU A 51 29.24 0.26 47.11
C GLU A 51 28.07 1.21 46.90
N VAL A 52 27.57 1.84 47.93
CA VAL A 52 26.46 2.81 47.84
C VAL A 52 26.91 4.05 47.04
N ALA A 53 28.13 4.55 47.23
CA ALA A 53 28.69 5.67 46.45
C ALA A 53 28.87 5.29 44.97
N SER A 54 29.38 4.07 44.69
CA SER A 54 29.52 3.54 43.33
C SER A 54 28.18 3.44 42.63
N LEU A 55 27.16 2.91 43.32
CA LEU A 55 25.80 2.84 42.80
C LEU A 55 25.22 4.24 42.49
N ALA A 56 25.39 5.19 43.39
CA ALA A 56 24.91 6.55 43.17
C ALA A 56 25.57 7.21 41.95
N ILE A 57 26.87 7.00 41.72
CA ILE A 57 27.61 7.46 40.53
C ILE A 57 27.01 6.83 39.29
N TRP A 58 26.72 5.51 39.30
CA TRP A 58 26.12 4.82 38.17
C TRP A 58 24.70 5.31 37.84
N LEU A 59 23.86 5.45 38.85
CA LEU A 59 22.51 5.97 38.68
C LEU A 59 22.50 7.39 38.14
N GLY A 60 23.42 8.25 38.64
CA GLY A 60 23.56 9.63 38.18
C GLY A 60 24.09 9.76 36.75
N THR A 61 24.93 8.82 36.31
CA THR A 61 25.56 8.86 34.98
C THR A 61 24.80 8.08 33.90
N THR A 62 23.90 7.13 34.27
CA THR A 62 23.10 6.35 33.35
C THR A 62 22.26 7.19 32.38
N PRO A 63 21.57 8.28 32.77
CA PRO A 63 20.83 9.12 31.82
C PRO A 63 21.73 9.69 30.72
N GLY A 64 22.97 10.08 31.04
CA GLY A 64 23.96 10.54 30.07
C GLY A 64 24.38 9.44 29.11
N ALA A 65 24.64 8.24 29.62
CA ALA A 65 24.93 7.06 28.79
C ALA A 65 23.81 6.72 27.82
N LEU A 66 22.55 6.75 28.29
CA LEU A 66 21.37 6.54 27.46
C LEU A 66 21.23 7.62 26.39
N TRP A 67 21.50 8.87 26.72
CA TRP A 67 21.47 9.98 25.76
C TRP A 67 22.52 9.81 24.68
N VAL A 68 23.76 9.50 25.05
CA VAL A 68 24.86 9.22 24.13
C VAL A 68 24.54 8.05 23.21
N ALA A 69 24.06 6.94 23.78
CA ALA A 69 23.67 5.75 23.02
C ALA A 69 22.59 6.04 21.95
N ARG A 70 21.73 7.03 22.20
CA ARG A 70 20.70 7.45 21.24
C ARG A 70 21.23 8.34 20.12
N GLN A 71 22.10 9.29 20.46
CA GLN A 71 22.56 10.33 19.52
C GLN A 71 23.59 9.81 18.52
N LEU A 72 24.44 8.88 18.95
CA LEU A 72 25.62 8.50 18.18
C LEU A 72 25.39 7.35 17.18
N MET A 73 24.20 6.79 17.10
CA MET A 73 23.92 5.72 16.12
C MET A 73 23.18 6.29 14.91
N PRO A 74 23.82 6.36 13.74
CA PRO A 74 23.21 6.86 12.53
C PRO A 74 22.15 5.88 11.98
N ASP A 75 21.09 6.42 11.38
CA ASP A 75 20.03 5.63 10.72
C ASP A 75 20.52 5.00 9.41
N ASP A 76 21.54 5.59 8.79
CA ASP A 76 22.13 5.10 7.54
C ASP A 76 22.91 3.79 7.74
N PRO A 77 22.56 2.69 7.05
CA PRO A 77 23.26 1.41 7.13
C PRO A 77 24.77 1.52 6.81
N ARG A 78 25.16 2.43 5.92
CA ARG A 78 26.56 2.62 5.51
C ARG A 78 27.41 3.24 6.59
N ARG A 79 26.80 3.96 7.51
CA ARG A 79 27.47 4.65 8.63
C ARG A 79 27.38 3.88 9.95
N ARG A 80 26.72 2.72 9.98
CA ARG A 80 26.53 1.92 11.21
C ARG A 80 27.85 1.51 11.86
N ALA A 81 28.83 1.06 11.07
CA ALA A 81 30.13 0.68 11.60
C ALA A 81 30.84 1.85 12.30
N ALA A 82 30.80 3.04 11.70
CA ALA A 82 31.34 4.25 12.30
C ALA A 82 30.58 4.63 13.57
N GLY A 83 29.25 4.50 13.56
CA GLY A 83 28.40 4.74 14.74
C GLY A 83 28.73 3.81 15.90
N VAL A 84 28.94 2.52 15.63
CA VAL A 84 29.37 1.53 16.65
C VAL A 84 30.75 1.92 17.22
N ALA A 85 31.72 2.28 16.37
CA ALA A 85 33.05 2.70 16.83
C ALA A 85 32.97 3.93 17.71
N VAL A 86 32.20 4.95 17.32
CA VAL A 86 32.00 6.17 18.15
C VAL A 86 31.29 5.83 19.46
N GLN A 87 30.33 4.93 19.45
CA GLN A 87 29.61 4.51 20.66
C GLN A 87 30.53 3.74 21.62
N LEU A 88 31.40 2.87 21.10
CA LEU A 88 32.41 2.18 21.93
C LEU A 88 33.41 3.16 22.53
N GLY A 89 33.87 4.14 21.74
CA GLY A 89 34.74 5.22 22.22
C GLY A 89 34.08 6.05 23.32
N ALA A 90 32.83 6.46 23.13
CA ALA A 90 32.06 7.19 24.13
C ALA A 90 31.83 6.35 25.40
N GLY A 91 31.60 5.05 25.26
CA GLY A 91 31.48 4.10 26.39
C GLY A 91 32.79 4.01 27.19
N LEU A 92 33.92 3.95 26.51
CA LEU A 92 35.21 3.91 27.14
C LEU A 92 35.49 5.22 27.94
N VAL A 93 35.24 6.36 27.35
CA VAL A 93 35.36 7.68 28.01
C VAL A 93 34.46 7.76 29.24
N PHE A 94 33.21 7.27 29.10
CA PHE A 94 32.24 7.23 30.18
C PHE A 94 32.71 6.35 31.35
N VAL A 95 33.20 5.12 31.07
CA VAL A 95 33.70 4.18 32.09
C VAL A 95 34.95 4.71 32.79
N LEU A 96 35.85 5.30 32.03
CA LEU A 96 37.06 5.92 32.60
C LEU A 96 36.71 7.13 33.48
N GLY A 97 35.80 7.99 33.03
CA GLY A 97 35.30 9.13 33.83
C GLY A 97 34.69 8.71 35.16
N ALA A 98 33.82 7.70 35.11
CA ALA A 98 33.20 7.12 36.30
C ALA A 98 34.23 6.49 37.26
N ALA A 99 35.26 5.83 36.72
CA ALA A 99 36.35 5.27 37.52
C ALA A 99 37.17 6.34 38.23
N VAL A 100 37.44 7.47 37.56
CA VAL A 100 38.12 8.62 38.17
C VAL A 100 37.32 9.21 39.33
N VAL A 101 36.00 9.44 39.11
CA VAL A 101 35.10 9.98 40.14
C VAL A 101 35.05 9.04 41.34
N GLU A 102 34.89 7.72 41.11
CA GLU A 102 34.85 6.75 42.16
C GLU A 102 36.16 6.70 42.97
N ARG A 103 37.29 6.82 42.28
CA ARG A 103 38.60 6.92 42.95
C ARG A 103 38.68 8.12 43.90
N TRP A 104 38.18 9.28 43.47
CA TRP A 104 38.10 10.46 44.33
C TRP A 104 37.22 10.21 45.57
N VAL A 105 36.08 9.56 45.41
CA VAL A 105 35.19 9.23 46.50
C VAL A 105 35.85 8.25 47.47
N VAL A 106 36.49 7.20 46.93
CA VAL A 106 37.24 6.24 47.78
C VAL A 106 38.40 6.90 48.51
N ALA A 107 39.15 7.79 47.88
CA ALA A 107 40.24 8.52 48.49
C ALA A 107 39.80 9.46 49.65
N ILE A 108 38.52 9.94 49.57
CA ILE A 108 37.93 10.72 50.68
C ILE A 108 37.52 9.85 51.85
N LEU A 109 37.02 8.62 51.55
CA LEU A 109 36.47 7.69 52.57
C LEU A 109 37.54 6.82 53.24
N VAL A 110 38.67 6.60 52.55
CA VAL A 110 39.77 5.71 53.01
C VAL A 110 41.10 6.46 52.92
N ALA A 111 41.95 6.32 53.94
CA ALA A 111 43.29 6.97 53.98
C ALA A 111 44.11 6.55 52.74
N PRO A 112 44.76 7.54 52.03
CA PRO A 112 45.40 7.30 50.74
C PRO A 112 46.51 6.25 50.74
N ASP A 113 47.12 6.04 51.87
CA ASP A 113 48.31 5.19 52.05
C ASP A 113 47.94 3.69 52.05
N GLN A 114 46.64 3.35 52.15
CA GLN A 114 46.14 1.97 52.30
C GLN A 114 45.64 1.34 51.01
N LEU A 115 45.54 2.08 49.94
CA LEU A 115 44.99 1.59 48.67
C LEU A 115 45.97 1.78 47.48
N PRO A 116 46.67 0.73 47.08
CA PRO A 116 47.40 0.77 45.82
C PRO A 116 46.41 1.06 44.63
N VAL A 117 46.74 2.06 43.82
CA VAL A 117 45.91 2.59 42.74
C VAL A 117 45.35 1.50 41.80
N ALA A 118 46.14 0.47 41.55
CA ALA A 118 45.81 -0.61 40.64
C ALA A 118 44.66 -1.48 41.13
N HIS A 119 44.54 -1.67 42.43
CA HIS A 119 43.55 -2.56 43.05
C HIS A 119 42.16 -1.90 43.20
N ALA A 120 42.07 -0.58 43.18
CA ALA A 120 40.80 0.13 43.29
C ALA A 120 40.06 0.31 41.96
N VAL A 121 40.76 0.31 40.83
CA VAL A 121 40.19 0.65 39.50
C VAL A 121 39.98 -0.58 38.63
N LEU A 122 40.95 -1.51 38.63
CA LEU A 122 40.92 -2.67 37.70
C LEU A 122 39.77 -3.66 37.93
N PRO A 123 39.38 -4.07 39.17
CA PRO A 123 38.37 -5.11 39.38
C PRO A 123 36.97 -4.74 38.94
N ARG A 124 36.69 -3.47 38.70
CA ARG A 124 35.33 -3.00 38.36
C ARG A 124 35.21 -2.43 36.95
N PHE A 125 36.31 -2.35 36.20
CA PHE A 125 36.33 -1.83 34.85
C PHE A 125 35.53 -2.73 33.91
N ASP A 126 35.71 -4.04 34.00
CA ASP A 126 35.01 -5.05 33.23
C ASP A 126 33.48 -5.05 33.43
N THR A 127 33.05 -4.98 34.69
CA THR A 127 31.62 -4.91 35.04
C THR A 127 30.98 -3.61 34.56
N ARG A 128 31.67 -2.49 34.65
CA ARG A 128 31.17 -1.20 34.14
C ARG A 128 31.07 -1.16 32.64
N LEU A 129 32.11 -1.66 31.94
CA LEU A 129 32.08 -1.75 30.50
C LEU A 129 30.93 -2.68 30.03
N LEU A 130 30.77 -3.82 30.68
CA LEU A 130 29.68 -4.74 30.39
C LEU A 130 28.31 -4.07 30.57
N GLY A 131 28.12 -3.33 31.68
CA GLY A 131 26.88 -2.60 31.91
C GLY A 131 26.59 -1.54 30.87
N TYR A 132 27.58 -0.77 30.47
CA TYR A 132 27.42 0.19 29.39
C TYR A 132 27.02 -0.51 28.08
N VAL A 133 27.72 -1.58 27.71
CA VAL A 133 27.41 -2.36 26.49
C VAL A 133 25.98 -2.92 26.55
N CYS A 134 25.56 -3.47 27.69
CA CYS A 134 24.18 -3.97 27.90
C CYS A 134 23.15 -2.84 27.70
N ILE A 135 23.35 -1.67 28.31
CA ILE A 135 22.46 -0.52 28.17
C ILE A 135 22.41 -0.05 26.70
N ALA A 136 23.56 0.09 26.06
CA ALA A 136 23.66 0.51 24.68
C ALA A 136 22.94 -0.49 23.75
N THR A 137 23.23 -1.77 23.90
CA THR A 137 22.62 -2.84 23.10
C THR A 137 21.09 -2.88 23.28
N LEU A 138 20.61 -2.85 24.55
CA LEU A 138 19.17 -2.85 24.82
C LEU A 138 18.47 -1.62 24.21
N THR A 139 19.11 -0.45 24.28
CA THR A 139 18.59 0.77 23.67
C THR A 139 18.46 0.64 22.15
N GLN A 140 19.48 0.06 21.50
CA GLN A 140 19.48 -0.16 20.04
C GLN A 140 18.45 -1.22 19.63
N VAL A 141 18.35 -2.32 20.34
CA VAL A 141 17.35 -3.36 20.05
C VAL A 141 15.93 -2.79 20.15
N ARG A 142 15.63 -2.03 21.21
CA ARG A 142 14.32 -1.37 21.37
C ARG A 142 14.03 -0.39 20.24
N ARG A 143 15.01 0.43 19.84
CA ARG A 143 14.86 1.35 18.70
C ARG A 143 14.61 0.58 17.41
N TYR A 144 15.35 -0.48 17.16
CA TYR A 144 15.19 -1.32 15.98
C TYR A 144 13.81 -1.96 15.92
N VAL A 145 13.35 -2.55 17.04
CA VAL A 145 12.01 -3.15 17.13
C VAL A 145 10.90 -2.11 16.92
N ALA A 146 11.08 -0.89 17.47
CA ALA A 146 10.10 0.18 17.27
C ALA A 146 10.01 0.61 15.79
N LEU A 147 11.16 0.81 15.14
CA LEU A 147 11.22 1.15 13.71
C LEU A 147 10.68 0.03 12.82
N TYR A 148 10.93 -1.22 13.17
CA TYR A 148 10.41 -2.37 12.45
C TYR A 148 8.87 -2.43 12.52
N ARG A 149 8.32 -2.26 13.73
CA ARG A 149 6.86 -2.21 13.94
C ARG A 149 6.20 -1.04 13.20
N GLU A 150 6.83 0.13 13.19
CA GLU A 150 6.32 1.29 12.46
C GLU A 150 6.24 1.00 10.95
N ARG A 151 7.26 0.40 10.37
CA ARG A 151 7.29 -0.02 8.95
C ARG A 151 6.23 -1.08 8.65
N GLU A 152 6.05 -2.06 9.54
CA GLU A 152 5.05 -3.11 9.39
C GLU A 152 3.62 -2.53 9.38
N LEU A 153 3.33 -1.60 10.28
CA LEU A 153 2.06 -0.88 10.32
C LEU A 153 1.84 -0.01 9.07
N GLU A 154 2.87 0.66 8.59
CA GLU A 154 2.80 1.44 7.35
C GLU A 154 2.53 0.56 6.14
N THR A 155 3.22 -0.57 6.02
CA THR A 155 3.00 -1.55 4.94
C THR A 155 1.57 -2.09 4.98
N ALA A 156 1.07 -2.50 6.13
CA ALA A 156 -0.31 -2.98 6.29
C ALA A 156 -1.35 -1.90 5.96
N ALA A 157 -1.07 -0.63 6.31
CA ALA A 157 -1.93 0.48 5.96
C ALA A 157 -1.97 0.76 4.44
N LEU A 158 -0.81 0.65 3.77
CA LEU A 158 -0.71 0.79 2.31
C LEU A 158 -1.44 -0.34 1.59
N GLU A 159 -1.29 -1.59 2.03
CA GLU A 159 -2.01 -2.74 1.48
C GLU A 159 -3.53 -2.58 1.63
N THR A 160 -3.98 -2.12 2.80
CA THR A 160 -5.41 -1.83 3.05
C THR A 160 -5.93 -0.72 2.12
N ARG A 161 -5.16 0.34 1.91
CA ARG A 161 -5.51 1.42 0.98
C ARG A 161 -5.57 0.90 -0.45
N LEU A 162 -4.60 0.10 -0.87
CA LEU A 162 -4.56 -0.52 -2.20
C LEU A 162 -5.78 -1.41 -2.43
N ALA A 163 -6.13 -2.26 -1.48
CA ALA A 163 -7.31 -3.12 -1.54
C ALA A 163 -8.62 -2.30 -1.64
N LYS A 164 -8.76 -1.24 -0.84
CA LYS A 164 -9.91 -0.33 -0.92
C LYS A 164 -10.00 0.38 -2.27
N THR A 165 -8.86 0.86 -2.80
CA THR A 165 -8.82 1.51 -4.12
C THR A 165 -9.18 0.54 -5.23
N LYS A 166 -8.66 -0.70 -5.21
CA LYS A 166 -9.04 -1.75 -6.17
C LYS A 166 -10.54 -2.05 -6.10
N LEU A 167 -11.10 -2.16 -4.90
CA LEU A 167 -12.54 -2.37 -4.70
C LEU A 167 -13.37 -1.19 -5.22
N GLN A 168 -12.91 0.05 -5.04
CA GLN A 168 -13.59 1.23 -5.58
C GLN A 168 -13.58 1.25 -7.11
N VAL A 169 -12.44 0.94 -7.73
CA VAL A 169 -12.33 0.83 -9.20
C VAL A 169 -13.29 -0.24 -9.72
N LEU A 170 -13.31 -1.41 -9.07
CA LEU A 170 -14.23 -2.50 -9.42
C LEU A 170 -15.70 -2.07 -9.30
N LYS A 171 -16.07 -1.40 -8.20
CA LYS A 171 -17.44 -0.86 -8.02
C LYS A 171 -17.82 0.18 -9.09
N MET A 172 -16.88 0.98 -9.59
CA MET A 172 -17.13 1.94 -10.67
C MET A 172 -17.27 1.26 -12.04
N GLN A 173 -16.61 0.12 -12.26
CA GLN A 173 -16.75 -0.67 -13.49
C GLN A 173 -18.07 -1.44 -13.54
N LEU A 174 -18.57 -1.91 -12.41
CA LEU A 174 -19.90 -2.50 -12.27
C LEU A 174 -20.90 -1.36 -12.17
N GLN A 175 -21.60 -1.03 -13.24
CA GLN A 175 -22.66 0.00 -13.24
C GLN A 175 -23.73 -0.33 -12.18
N PRO A 176 -23.81 0.38 -11.04
CA PRO A 176 -24.73 0.01 -9.96
C PRO A 176 -26.19 0.00 -10.42
N HIS A 177 -26.54 0.95 -11.28
CA HIS A 177 -27.89 1.07 -11.81
C HIS A 177 -28.31 -0.14 -12.67
N PHE A 178 -27.39 -0.69 -13.48
CA PHE A 178 -27.65 -1.91 -14.24
C PHE A 178 -27.91 -3.10 -13.31
N LEU A 179 -27.06 -3.28 -12.29
CA LEU A 179 -27.23 -4.35 -11.30
C LEU A 179 -28.55 -4.25 -10.54
N PHE A 180 -28.90 -3.06 -10.04
CA PHE A 180 -30.17 -2.84 -9.34
C PHE A 180 -31.37 -3.16 -10.24
N ASN A 181 -31.36 -2.71 -11.50
CA ASN A 181 -32.42 -2.97 -12.44
C ASN A 181 -32.54 -4.47 -12.75
N THR A 182 -31.42 -5.15 -12.96
CA THR A 182 -31.42 -6.61 -13.21
C THR A 182 -31.95 -7.38 -12.01
N LEU A 183 -31.53 -7.04 -10.78
CA LEU A 183 -32.02 -7.67 -9.56
C LEU A 183 -33.54 -7.44 -9.35
N ASN A 184 -34.03 -6.23 -9.59
CA ASN A 184 -35.44 -5.91 -9.48
C ASN A 184 -36.27 -6.72 -10.49
N THR A 185 -35.83 -6.76 -11.77
CA THR A 185 -36.48 -7.59 -12.78
C THR A 185 -36.46 -9.09 -12.42
N THR A 186 -35.31 -9.55 -11.87
CA THR A 186 -35.20 -10.94 -11.39
C THR A 186 -36.24 -11.23 -10.29
N ALA A 187 -36.39 -10.33 -9.32
CA ALA A 187 -37.34 -10.47 -8.21
C ALA A 187 -38.81 -10.53 -8.73
N GLU A 188 -39.14 -9.73 -9.74
CA GLU A 188 -40.46 -9.77 -10.40
C GLU A 188 -40.65 -11.11 -11.13
N LEU A 189 -39.66 -11.61 -11.85
CA LEU A 189 -39.67 -12.85 -12.59
C LEU A 189 -39.77 -14.09 -11.68
N VAL A 190 -39.24 -14.07 -10.47
CA VAL A 190 -39.33 -15.21 -9.54
C VAL A 190 -40.76 -15.70 -9.36
N HIS A 191 -41.75 -14.79 -9.36
CA HIS A 191 -43.17 -15.15 -9.21
C HIS A 191 -43.91 -15.27 -10.53
N ALA A 192 -43.50 -14.54 -11.57
CA ALA A 192 -44.20 -14.51 -12.86
C ALA A 192 -43.71 -15.60 -13.81
N ASP A 193 -42.38 -15.80 -13.91
CA ASP A 193 -41.71 -16.80 -14.74
C ASP A 193 -40.42 -17.28 -14.06
N PRO A 194 -40.48 -18.30 -13.20
CA PRO A 194 -39.34 -18.83 -12.48
C PRO A 194 -38.20 -19.32 -13.37
N LYS A 195 -38.48 -19.78 -14.59
CA LYS A 195 -37.46 -20.22 -15.54
C LYS A 195 -36.68 -19.03 -16.11
N ALA A 196 -37.37 -17.95 -16.43
CA ALA A 196 -36.73 -16.70 -16.86
C ALA A 196 -35.90 -16.07 -15.70
N ALA A 197 -36.37 -16.19 -14.45
CA ALA A 197 -35.60 -15.76 -13.28
C ALA A 197 -34.29 -16.54 -13.11
N ASP A 198 -34.35 -17.88 -13.24
CA ASP A 198 -33.15 -18.74 -13.14
C ASP A 198 -32.13 -18.42 -14.25
N LEU A 199 -32.62 -18.24 -15.49
CA LEU A 199 -31.81 -17.82 -16.63
C LEU A 199 -31.15 -16.45 -16.37
N MET A 200 -31.90 -15.49 -15.82
CA MET A 200 -31.40 -14.15 -15.49
C MET A 200 -30.26 -14.21 -14.47
N ILE A 201 -30.42 -15.02 -13.41
CA ILE A 201 -29.37 -15.20 -12.37
C ILE A 201 -28.11 -15.80 -12.99
N THR A 202 -28.26 -16.83 -13.84
CA THR A 202 -27.12 -17.45 -14.51
C THR A 202 -26.39 -16.46 -15.40
N ARG A 203 -27.11 -15.71 -16.26
CA ARG A 203 -26.52 -14.68 -17.15
C ARG A 203 -25.86 -13.56 -16.35
N LEU A 204 -26.45 -13.15 -15.23
CA LEU A 204 -25.84 -12.15 -14.35
C LEU A 204 -24.52 -12.65 -13.74
N GLY A 205 -24.47 -13.94 -13.35
CA GLY A 205 -23.25 -14.57 -12.86
C GLY A 205 -22.12 -14.56 -13.91
N ASP A 206 -22.45 -14.93 -15.16
CA ASP A 206 -21.51 -14.93 -16.28
C ASP A 206 -21.01 -13.52 -16.63
N PHE A 207 -21.91 -12.54 -16.66
CA PHE A 207 -21.56 -11.13 -16.88
C PHE A 207 -20.62 -10.60 -15.79
N LEU A 208 -20.90 -10.90 -14.53
CA LEU A 208 -20.03 -10.50 -13.41
C LEU A 208 -18.65 -11.13 -13.51
N ARG A 209 -18.55 -12.40 -13.87
CA ARG A 209 -17.28 -13.08 -14.08
C ARG A 209 -16.47 -12.45 -15.20
N LEU A 210 -17.08 -12.23 -16.37
CA LEU A 210 -16.44 -11.53 -17.49
C LEU A 210 -15.99 -10.11 -17.12
N SER A 211 -16.80 -9.39 -16.34
CA SER A 211 -16.44 -8.06 -15.84
C SER A 211 -15.20 -8.08 -14.93
N LEU A 212 -15.05 -9.12 -14.10
CA LEU A 212 -13.89 -9.32 -13.24
C LEU A 212 -12.63 -9.67 -14.04
N ASP A 213 -12.77 -10.52 -15.06
CA ASP A 213 -11.66 -10.94 -15.93
C ASP A 213 -11.11 -9.76 -16.76
N HIS A 214 -11.95 -8.79 -17.10
CA HIS A 214 -11.55 -7.55 -17.78
C HIS A 214 -10.90 -6.51 -16.85
N ALA A 215 -11.06 -6.67 -15.52
CA ALA A 215 -10.56 -5.71 -14.54
C ALA A 215 -9.03 -5.67 -14.53
N GLY A 216 -8.47 -4.49 -14.79
CA GLY A 216 -7.03 -4.26 -14.77
C GLY A 216 -6.35 -4.28 -16.15
N HIS A 217 -7.07 -4.66 -17.22
CA HIS A 217 -6.55 -4.56 -18.58
C HIS A 217 -6.98 -3.23 -19.21
N LEU A 218 -6.03 -2.51 -19.80
CA LEU A 218 -6.32 -1.27 -20.54
C LEU A 218 -6.85 -1.55 -21.94
N VAL A 219 -6.36 -2.64 -22.54
CA VAL A 219 -6.65 -3.07 -23.89
C VAL A 219 -6.86 -4.57 -23.90
N VAL A 220 -7.84 -5.05 -24.67
CA VAL A 220 -8.18 -6.47 -24.85
C VAL A 220 -8.39 -6.78 -26.33
N PRO A 221 -8.33 -8.08 -26.76
CA PRO A 221 -8.79 -8.46 -28.08
C PRO A 221 -10.28 -8.13 -28.25
N PHE A 222 -10.67 -7.67 -29.44
CA PHE A 222 -12.07 -7.28 -29.71
C PHE A 222 -13.05 -8.42 -29.47
N ARG A 223 -12.67 -9.68 -29.68
CA ARG A 223 -13.49 -10.86 -29.33
C ARG A 223 -13.92 -10.85 -27.86
N GLN A 224 -13.03 -10.50 -26.93
CA GLN A 224 -13.37 -10.44 -25.50
C GLN A 224 -14.36 -9.31 -25.19
N GLU A 225 -14.20 -8.16 -25.84
CA GLU A 225 -15.16 -7.05 -25.71
C GLU A 225 -16.53 -7.45 -26.28
N ILE A 226 -16.57 -8.19 -27.39
CA ILE A 226 -17.80 -8.74 -27.96
C ILE A 226 -18.46 -9.77 -27.04
N ASP A 227 -17.70 -10.69 -26.46
CA ASP A 227 -18.23 -11.66 -25.50
C ASP A 227 -18.88 -10.98 -24.29
N PHE A 228 -18.23 -9.93 -23.80
CA PHE A 228 -18.77 -9.10 -22.72
C PHE A 228 -20.07 -8.38 -23.13
N ILE A 229 -20.12 -7.82 -24.34
CA ILE A 229 -21.31 -7.14 -24.86
C ILE A 229 -22.44 -8.13 -25.11
N HIS A 230 -22.16 -9.34 -25.57
CA HIS A 230 -23.16 -10.41 -25.70
C HIS A 230 -23.78 -10.72 -24.33
N ALA A 231 -22.98 -10.94 -23.30
CA ALA A 231 -23.49 -11.20 -21.95
C ALA A 231 -24.37 -10.04 -21.43
N TYR A 232 -24.00 -8.80 -21.73
CA TYR A 232 -24.81 -7.62 -21.39
C TYR A 232 -26.14 -7.59 -22.14
N VAL A 233 -26.15 -7.82 -23.47
CA VAL A 233 -27.34 -7.85 -24.33
C VAL A 233 -28.27 -8.95 -23.89
N ASP A 234 -27.77 -10.12 -23.56
CA ASP A 234 -28.53 -11.27 -23.10
C ASP A 234 -29.39 -10.97 -21.85
N ILE A 235 -28.83 -10.20 -20.91
CA ILE A 235 -29.54 -9.72 -19.72
C ILE A 235 -30.60 -8.68 -20.12
N GLU A 236 -30.23 -7.73 -20.96
CA GLU A 236 -31.15 -6.68 -21.43
C GLU A 236 -32.31 -7.27 -22.25
N GLN A 237 -32.07 -8.32 -23.06
CA GLN A 237 -33.12 -9.01 -23.79
C GLN A 237 -34.15 -9.69 -22.89
N VAL A 238 -33.74 -10.27 -21.75
CA VAL A 238 -34.71 -10.78 -20.77
C VAL A 238 -35.57 -9.67 -20.20
N ARG A 239 -34.97 -8.49 -19.96
CA ARG A 239 -35.67 -7.32 -19.39
C ARG A 239 -36.63 -6.65 -20.37
N TRP A 240 -36.23 -6.54 -21.64
CA TRP A 240 -37.01 -5.84 -22.67
C TRP A 240 -37.92 -6.75 -23.48
N GLY A 241 -37.63 -8.05 -23.47
CA GLY A 241 -38.35 -9.03 -24.28
C GLY A 241 -38.23 -8.71 -25.78
N GLU A 242 -39.32 -8.86 -26.50
CA GLU A 242 -39.39 -8.60 -27.95
C GLU A 242 -39.16 -7.12 -28.33
N ARG A 243 -39.06 -6.21 -27.35
CA ARG A 243 -38.83 -4.78 -27.59
C ARG A 243 -37.39 -4.44 -27.84
N LEU A 244 -36.44 -5.39 -27.69
CA LEU A 244 -35.00 -5.19 -27.99
C LEU A 244 -34.58 -6.20 -29.07
N SER A 245 -34.13 -5.67 -30.20
CA SER A 245 -33.52 -6.44 -31.27
C SER A 245 -32.11 -5.95 -31.51
N VAL A 246 -31.13 -6.85 -31.48
CA VAL A 246 -29.72 -6.54 -31.74
C VAL A 246 -29.24 -7.38 -32.91
N GLU A 247 -28.74 -6.70 -33.93
CA GLU A 247 -28.14 -7.31 -35.13
C GLU A 247 -26.62 -7.17 -35.02
N TRP A 248 -25.91 -8.25 -35.35
CA TRP A 248 -24.44 -8.34 -35.21
C TRP A 248 -23.82 -8.50 -36.59
N ASP A 249 -22.92 -7.57 -36.95
CA ASP A 249 -22.18 -7.57 -38.22
C ASP A 249 -20.68 -7.32 -37.92
N CYS A 250 -20.06 -8.32 -37.28
CA CYS A 250 -18.64 -8.24 -36.92
C CYS A 250 -17.79 -9.02 -37.93
N ALA A 251 -16.91 -8.33 -38.65
CA ALA A 251 -16.00 -8.97 -39.59
C ALA A 251 -14.98 -9.85 -38.84
N PRO A 252 -14.80 -11.14 -39.27
CA PRO A 252 -13.95 -12.08 -38.57
C PRO A 252 -12.49 -11.62 -38.41
N ASP A 253 -11.95 -10.86 -39.36
CA ASP A 253 -10.59 -10.32 -39.37
C ASP A 253 -10.38 -9.20 -38.35
N THR A 254 -11.44 -8.71 -37.70
CA THR A 254 -11.38 -7.67 -36.67
C THR A 254 -11.29 -8.22 -35.25
N LEU A 255 -11.64 -9.49 -35.02
CA LEU A 255 -11.79 -10.07 -33.69
C LEU A 255 -10.51 -10.09 -32.83
N ASP A 256 -9.35 -10.17 -33.47
CA ASP A 256 -8.05 -10.14 -32.80
C ASP A 256 -7.46 -8.73 -32.64
N ALA A 257 -8.18 -7.70 -33.08
CA ALA A 257 -7.73 -6.33 -32.95
C ALA A 257 -7.75 -5.87 -31.48
N ALA A 258 -6.75 -5.11 -31.09
CA ALA A 258 -6.64 -4.51 -29.78
C ALA A 258 -7.60 -3.34 -29.62
N VAL A 259 -8.52 -3.42 -28.66
CA VAL A 259 -9.51 -2.37 -28.36
C VAL A 259 -9.46 -1.96 -26.90
N PRO A 260 -9.84 -0.71 -26.57
CA PRO A 260 -9.93 -0.28 -25.18
C PRO A 260 -11.00 -1.09 -24.44
N THR A 261 -10.65 -1.60 -23.26
CA THR A 261 -11.56 -2.40 -22.43
C THR A 261 -12.79 -1.61 -22.02
N LEU A 262 -13.98 -2.23 -22.11
CA LEU A 262 -15.28 -1.64 -21.73
C LEU A 262 -15.56 -0.28 -22.41
N ALA A 263 -15.06 -0.09 -23.63
CA ALA A 263 -15.30 1.14 -24.39
C ALA A 263 -16.69 1.13 -25.06
N TRP A 264 -17.18 -0.05 -25.41
CA TRP A 264 -18.44 -0.21 -26.14
C TRP A 264 -19.66 -0.27 -25.25
N GLN A 265 -19.55 -0.76 -24.04
CA GLN A 265 -20.66 -0.90 -23.11
C GLN A 265 -21.44 0.42 -22.90
N PRO A 266 -20.79 1.59 -22.62
CA PRO A 266 -21.51 2.86 -22.45
C PRO A 266 -22.22 3.31 -23.71
N VAL A 267 -21.67 2.99 -24.89
CA VAL A 267 -22.26 3.34 -26.17
C VAL A 267 -23.51 2.51 -26.44
N LEU A 268 -23.43 1.20 -26.20
CA LEU A 268 -24.56 0.28 -26.34
C LEU A 268 -25.68 0.60 -25.34
N GLU A 269 -25.33 0.86 -24.07
CA GLU A 269 -26.30 1.29 -23.05
C GLU A 269 -27.07 2.54 -23.49
N ASN A 270 -26.34 3.53 -24.04
CA ASN A 270 -26.94 4.73 -24.56
C ASN A 270 -27.89 4.44 -25.72
N ALA A 271 -27.50 3.56 -26.64
CA ALA A 271 -28.32 3.14 -27.77
C ALA A 271 -29.59 2.40 -27.33
N ILE A 272 -29.49 1.48 -26.35
CA ILE A 272 -30.67 0.76 -25.81
C ILE A 272 -31.62 1.73 -25.09
N ARG A 273 -31.10 2.68 -24.34
CA ARG A 273 -31.90 3.62 -23.52
C ARG A 273 -32.60 4.69 -24.36
N HIS A 274 -31.89 5.24 -25.35
CA HIS A 274 -32.34 6.42 -26.11
C HIS A 274 -32.70 6.11 -27.57
N GLY A 275 -32.21 4.97 -28.09
CA GLY A 275 -32.37 4.57 -29.49
C GLY A 275 -33.71 3.87 -29.83
N ARG A 276 -34.78 4.15 -29.06
CA ARG A 276 -36.11 3.59 -29.38
C ARG A 276 -36.73 4.33 -30.54
N ASP A 277 -37.20 3.57 -31.51
CA ASP A 277 -38.00 4.11 -32.59
C ASP A 277 -39.29 4.75 -32.05
N PRO A 278 -39.52 6.04 -32.26
CA PRO A 278 -40.69 6.74 -31.74
C PRO A 278 -42.05 6.17 -32.23
N ARG A 279 -42.04 5.44 -33.36
CA ARG A 279 -43.28 4.90 -34.00
C ARG A 279 -43.59 3.52 -33.47
N SER A 280 -42.62 2.63 -33.34
CA SER A 280 -42.82 1.26 -32.91
C SER A 280 -42.56 1.03 -31.43
N GLY A 281 -41.84 1.91 -30.75
CA GLY A 281 -41.36 1.72 -29.39
C GLY A 281 -40.25 0.67 -29.24
N LEU A 282 -39.80 0.09 -30.35
CA LEU A 282 -38.78 -0.95 -30.39
C LEU A 282 -37.38 -0.31 -30.34
N ALA A 283 -36.51 -0.89 -29.55
CA ALA A 283 -35.09 -0.61 -29.59
C ALA A 283 -34.43 -1.55 -30.59
N ARG A 284 -34.15 -1.06 -31.80
CA ARG A 284 -33.34 -1.77 -32.78
C ARG A 284 -31.92 -1.24 -32.74
N ILE A 285 -30.98 -2.17 -32.68
CA ILE A 285 -29.55 -1.85 -32.60
C ILE A 285 -28.82 -2.71 -33.62
N HIS A 286 -27.95 -2.08 -34.40
CA HIS A 286 -27.01 -2.74 -35.29
C HIS A 286 -25.61 -2.45 -34.84
N LEU A 287 -24.89 -3.46 -34.43
CA LEU A 287 -23.52 -3.40 -33.96
C LEU A 287 -22.62 -4.13 -34.92
N GLY A 288 -21.52 -3.50 -35.31
CA GLY A 288 -20.61 -4.12 -36.24
C GLY A 288 -19.19 -3.63 -36.17
N SER A 289 -18.33 -4.37 -36.87
CA SER A 289 -16.92 -4.03 -37.04
C SER A 289 -16.44 -4.32 -38.46
N ARG A 290 -15.52 -3.49 -38.93
CA ARG A 290 -14.86 -3.70 -40.22
C ARG A 290 -13.43 -3.18 -40.19
N ARG A 291 -12.61 -3.78 -41.02
CA ARG A 291 -11.24 -3.30 -41.25
C ARG A 291 -11.19 -2.44 -42.54
N GLU A 292 -10.75 -1.21 -42.38
CA GLU A 292 -10.52 -0.27 -43.50
C GLU A 292 -9.00 -0.01 -43.62
N GLY A 293 -8.30 -0.84 -44.40
CA GLY A 293 -6.85 -0.76 -44.52
C GLY A 293 -6.12 -0.99 -43.19
N HIS A 294 -5.52 0.08 -42.66
CA HIS A 294 -4.81 0.06 -41.36
C HIS A 294 -5.69 0.54 -40.20
N GLN A 295 -6.97 0.73 -40.42
CA GLN A 295 -7.92 1.14 -39.38
C GLN A 295 -8.92 0.07 -39.08
N LEU A 296 -9.23 -0.08 -37.78
CA LEU A 296 -10.38 -0.80 -37.25
C LEU A 296 -11.51 0.22 -37.11
N VAL A 297 -12.65 -0.06 -37.72
CA VAL A 297 -13.86 0.74 -37.57
C VAL A 297 -14.91 -0.10 -36.86
N LEU A 298 -15.31 0.37 -35.70
CA LEU A 298 -16.36 -0.22 -34.91
C LEU A 298 -17.55 0.74 -34.92
N PHE A 299 -18.79 0.21 -34.98
CA PHE A 299 -19.98 1.05 -34.99
C PHE A 299 -21.14 0.43 -34.22
N ILE A 300 -21.97 1.28 -33.61
CA ILE A 300 -23.27 0.96 -33.06
C ILE A 300 -24.26 1.96 -33.65
N ARG A 301 -25.31 1.45 -34.28
CA ARG A 301 -26.41 2.23 -34.84
C ARG A 301 -27.71 1.91 -34.11
N ASP A 302 -28.47 2.93 -33.81
CA ASP A 302 -29.88 2.84 -33.35
C ASP A 302 -30.82 3.48 -34.36
N TRP A 303 -32.12 3.31 -34.12
CA TRP A 303 -33.21 3.92 -34.91
C TRP A 303 -34.10 4.84 -34.07
N GLY A 304 -33.48 5.50 -33.08
CA GLY A 304 -34.14 6.46 -32.20
C GLY A 304 -34.46 7.81 -32.85
N PRO A 305 -34.80 8.82 -32.06
CA PRO A 305 -35.18 10.15 -32.53
C PRO A 305 -34.02 10.96 -33.14
N GLY A 306 -32.78 10.43 -33.11
CA GLY A 306 -31.58 11.15 -33.52
C GLY A 306 -30.97 12.01 -32.40
N LEU A 307 -29.98 12.83 -32.77
CA LEU A 307 -29.31 13.72 -31.83
C LEU A 307 -30.21 14.92 -31.48
N PRO A 308 -30.27 15.37 -30.21
CA PRO A 308 -31.07 16.52 -29.84
C PRO A 308 -30.56 17.80 -30.52
N PRO A 309 -31.46 18.74 -30.87
CA PRO A 309 -31.06 20.06 -31.40
C PRO A 309 -30.11 20.76 -30.42
N GLY A 310 -28.91 21.12 -30.87
CA GLY A 310 -27.87 21.75 -30.06
C GLY A 310 -26.78 20.80 -29.57
N GLY A 311 -26.78 19.53 -30.05
CA GLY A 311 -25.77 18.52 -29.74
C GLY A 311 -26.06 17.75 -28.46
N LEU A 312 -25.46 16.58 -28.34
CA LEU A 312 -25.55 15.76 -27.12
C LEU A 312 -24.78 16.44 -25.98
N ARG A 313 -25.44 16.68 -24.86
CA ARG A 313 -24.72 16.76 -23.58
C ARG A 313 -24.20 15.35 -23.30
N GLU A 314 -22.93 15.12 -23.61
CA GLU A 314 -22.32 13.82 -23.38
C GLU A 314 -22.52 13.41 -21.92
N HIS A 315 -23.27 12.32 -21.71
CA HIS A 315 -23.36 11.70 -20.41
C HIS A 315 -21.97 11.17 -20.01
N VAL A 316 -21.75 11.04 -18.69
CA VAL A 316 -20.47 10.65 -18.11
C VAL A 316 -19.85 9.43 -18.79
N GLY A 317 -20.67 8.44 -19.23
CA GLY A 317 -20.21 7.23 -19.90
C GLY A 317 -19.54 7.51 -21.26
N LEU A 318 -20.20 8.25 -22.14
CA LEU A 318 -19.68 8.58 -23.49
C LEU A 318 -18.42 9.46 -23.41
N ARG A 319 -18.44 10.43 -22.50
CA ARG A 319 -17.26 11.27 -22.23
C ARG A 319 -16.06 10.44 -21.76
N ASN A 320 -16.29 9.51 -20.81
CA ASN A 320 -15.25 8.62 -20.34
C ASN A 320 -14.68 7.72 -21.44
N THR A 321 -15.55 7.24 -22.36
CA THR A 321 -15.14 6.48 -23.55
C THR A 321 -14.23 7.34 -24.43
N ARG A 322 -14.64 8.58 -24.76
CA ARG A 322 -13.85 9.53 -25.57
C ARG A 322 -12.49 9.79 -24.94
N GLU A 323 -12.47 10.22 -23.67
CA GLU A 323 -11.22 10.51 -22.94
C GLU A 323 -10.29 9.28 -22.86
N ARG A 324 -10.85 8.07 -22.73
CA ARG A 324 -10.07 6.83 -22.73
C ARG A 324 -9.42 6.57 -24.08
N VAL A 325 -10.18 6.72 -25.17
CA VAL A 325 -9.68 6.55 -26.53
C VAL A 325 -8.59 7.57 -26.85
N GLU A 326 -8.81 8.85 -26.54
CA GLU A 326 -7.84 9.92 -26.73
C GLU A 326 -6.55 9.67 -25.93
N ARG A 327 -6.69 9.19 -24.70
CA ARG A 327 -5.54 8.91 -23.83
C ARG A 327 -4.69 7.74 -24.31
N LEU A 328 -5.33 6.70 -24.91
CA LEU A 328 -4.62 5.50 -25.38
C LEU A 328 -4.03 5.66 -26.79
N TYR A 329 -4.69 6.40 -27.66
CA TYR A 329 -4.34 6.44 -29.09
C TYR A 329 -4.03 7.85 -29.60
N GLY A 330 -4.28 8.92 -28.82
CA GLY A 330 -4.10 10.30 -29.23
C GLY A 330 -4.89 10.63 -30.49
N ASP A 331 -4.26 11.36 -31.41
CA ASP A 331 -4.84 11.78 -32.66
C ASP A 331 -5.04 10.65 -33.70
N HIS A 332 -4.58 9.43 -33.40
CA HIS A 332 -4.72 8.25 -34.24
C HIS A 332 -6.07 7.53 -34.12
N ALA A 333 -6.88 7.92 -33.14
CA ALA A 333 -8.20 7.37 -32.91
C ALA A 333 -9.26 8.47 -32.90
N ARG A 334 -10.49 8.11 -33.31
CA ARG A 334 -11.60 9.05 -33.38
C ARG A 334 -12.89 8.39 -32.93
N PHE A 335 -13.55 9.00 -31.94
CA PHE A 335 -14.88 8.62 -31.48
C PHE A 335 -15.88 9.67 -31.92
N GLU A 336 -16.87 9.29 -32.73
CA GLU A 336 -17.86 10.18 -33.33
C GLU A 336 -19.29 9.66 -33.05
N LEU A 337 -20.18 10.63 -32.88
CA LEU A 337 -21.64 10.41 -32.84
C LEU A 337 -22.25 11.28 -33.92
N ALA A 338 -23.05 10.68 -34.80
CA ALA A 338 -23.70 11.38 -35.90
C ALA A 338 -25.15 10.90 -36.07
N ASP A 339 -25.99 11.75 -36.65
CA ASP A 339 -27.30 11.34 -37.10
C ASP A 339 -27.19 10.29 -38.21
N ALA A 340 -27.90 9.18 -38.07
CA ALA A 340 -27.87 8.11 -39.04
C ALA A 340 -28.81 8.39 -40.23
N PRO A 341 -28.42 8.04 -41.47
CA PRO A 341 -29.34 8.09 -42.62
C PRO A 341 -30.59 7.27 -42.35
N GLY A 342 -31.78 7.89 -42.49
CA GLY A 342 -33.06 7.25 -42.23
C GLY A 342 -33.50 7.31 -40.75
N GLY A 343 -32.82 8.07 -39.88
CA GLY A 343 -33.15 8.30 -38.48
C GLY A 343 -32.28 7.49 -37.50
N GLY A 344 -32.25 7.95 -36.27
CA GLY A 344 -31.41 7.42 -35.20
C GLY A 344 -30.00 7.99 -35.17
N VAL A 345 -29.14 7.38 -34.35
CA VAL A 345 -27.76 7.78 -34.13
C VAL A 345 -26.82 6.65 -34.54
N ILE A 346 -25.69 6.99 -35.14
CA ILE A 346 -24.56 6.10 -35.34
C ILE A 346 -23.38 6.59 -34.48
N ALA A 347 -22.93 5.74 -33.57
CA ALA A 347 -21.69 5.91 -32.86
C ALA A 347 -20.59 5.12 -33.56
N SER A 348 -19.50 5.75 -33.91
CA SER A 348 -18.37 5.12 -34.58
C SER A 348 -17.08 5.35 -33.83
N LEU A 349 -16.27 4.31 -33.73
CA LEU A 349 -14.92 4.36 -33.15
C LEU A 349 -13.94 3.86 -34.21
N ARG A 350 -13.03 4.75 -34.62
CA ARG A 350 -11.94 4.45 -35.54
C ARG A 350 -10.65 4.34 -34.74
N LEU A 351 -9.97 3.19 -34.85
CA LEU A 351 -8.73 2.89 -34.14
C LEU A 351 -7.67 2.42 -35.13
N PRO A 352 -6.37 2.61 -34.86
CA PRO A 352 -5.32 1.89 -35.58
C PRO A 352 -5.54 0.38 -35.42
N TYR A 353 -5.55 -0.34 -36.53
CA TYR A 353 -5.61 -1.80 -36.46
C TYR A 353 -4.30 -2.36 -35.96
N THR A 354 -4.29 -2.90 -34.74
CA THR A 354 -3.14 -3.54 -34.12
C THR A 354 -3.60 -4.89 -33.55
N PRO A 355 -2.99 -6.03 -33.96
CA PRO A 355 -3.30 -7.32 -33.33
C PRO A 355 -2.99 -7.28 -31.82
N CYS A 356 -3.84 -7.84 -31.00
CA CYS A 356 -3.70 -7.78 -29.54
C CYS A 356 -2.40 -8.43 -29.02
N ALA A 357 -1.91 -9.48 -29.69
CA ALA A 357 -0.62 -10.08 -29.38
C ALA A 357 0.56 -9.11 -29.47
N ALA A 358 0.46 -8.06 -30.30
CA ALA A 358 1.48 -7.01 -30.44
C ALA A 358 1.24 -5.81 -29.49
N ALA A 359 0.06 -5.67 -28.91
CA ALA A 359 -0.31 -4.54 -28.06
C ALA A 359 0.29 -4.61 -26.63
N HIS A 360 0.93 -5.72 -26.25
CA HIS A 360 1.64 -5.87 -24.97
C HIS A 360 2.98 -5.13 -24.93
N THR A 361 3.42 -4.50 -26.03
CA THR A 361 4.58 -3.60 -26.02
C THR A 361 4.07 -2.20 -25.67
N PRO A 362 4.48 -1.60 -24.55
CA PRO A 362 4.06 -0.25 -24.20
C PRO A 362 4.51 0.70 -25.30
N LEU A 363 3.56 1.43 -25.89
CA LEU A 363 3.88 2.56 -26.75
C LEU A 363 4.82 3.49 -25.99
N PRO A 364 5.95 3.96 -26.60
CA PRO A 364 6.88 4.84 -25.91
C PRO A 364 6.12 6.10 -25.47
N LEU A 365 6.02 6.27 -24.15
CA LEU A 365 5.51 7.49 -23.56
C LEU A 365 6.36 8.64 -24.10
N ARG A 366 5.75 9.58 -24.83
CA ARG A 366 6.38 10.85 -25.15
C ARG A 366 6.77 11.50 -23.83
N THR A 367 8.06 11.48 -23.53
CA THR A 367 8.66 12.33 -22.50
C THR A 367 8.42 13.77 -22.93
N THR A 368 7.43 14.39 -22.32
CA THR A 368 7.28 15.84 -22.35
C THR A 368 8.48 16.39 -21.60
N GLU A 369 9.50 16.85 -22.33
CA GLU A 369 10.60 17.61 -21.76
C GLU A 369 10.01 18.79 -20.99
N LEU A 370 10.06 18.71 -19.67
CA LEU A 370 9.86 19.85 -18.78
C LEU A 370 11.00 20.85 -19.08
N ARG A 371 10.72 21.83 -19.91
CA ARG A 371 11.56 23.02 -20.03
C ARG A 371 11.55 23.71 -18.69
N THR A 372 12.64 23.61 -17.97
CA THR A 372 12.99 24.48 -16.83
C THR A 372 13.10 25.90 -17.37
N PRO A 373 12.38 26.89 -16.83
CA PRO A 373 12.65 28.27 -17.12
C PRO A 373 13.96 28.69 -16.47
N ALA A 374 14.77 29.42 -17.21
CA ALA A 374 16.03 30.06 -16.80
C ALA A 374 15.81 31.16 -15.74
#